data_1252cadc6b65cbc3c3b0306e48541bd0
#
_entry.id   1252cadc6b65cbc3c3b0306e48541bd0
#
_cell.length_a   1.000
_cell.length_b   1.000
_cell.length_c   1.000
_cell.angle_alpha   90.00
_cell.angle_beta   90.00
_cell.angle_gamma   90.00
#
_symmetry.space_group_name_H-M   'P 1'
#
loop_
_entity.id
_entity.type
_entity.pdbx_description
1 polymer ?
#
loop_
_entity_poly.entity_id
_entity_poly.type
_entity_poly.pdbx_seq_one_letter_code
_entity_poly.pdbx_strand_id
1 'polypeptide(L)'
;DVVAPIDSLLTRICERNDIYREKIKLHLVDKDEVNAFALPDYHMVVYTGLIEDCENEAELCGIIAHELAHLEKGHIMQKLVKEVGLAVLISMTSGNGNPEIIKQAVKVLTSSAYDRKLETEADLTGAEYLINAGIDPEAFAAFMFRMSEQEKGLPDQLYWVSTHPGS
;
A
#
# COMPACT_ATOMS: atom_id res chain seq x y z
N ASP A 1 9.86 1.81 -20.08
CA ASP A 1 8.68 2.35 -19.40
C ASP A 1 8.24 1.42 -18.26
N VAL A 2 8.40 1.89 -17.01
CA VAL A 2 8.15 1.09 -15.81
C VAL A 2 6.67 1.03 -15.44
N VAL A 3 5.86 1.99 -15.91
CA VAL A 3 4.42 2.07 -15.61
C VAL A 3 3.66 0.89 -16.21
N ALA A 4 3.96 0.53 -17.46
CA ALA A 4 3.26 -0.54 -18.18
C ALA A 4 3.42 -1.91 -17.50
N PRO A 5 4.64 -2.34 -17.05
CA PRO A 5 4.78 -3.59 -16.31
C PRO A 5 4.00 -3.62 -14.99
N ILE A 6 4.01 -2.52 -14.24
CA ILE A 6 3.29 -2.46 -12.96
C ILE A 6 1.78 -2.52 -13.18
N ASP A 7 1.28 -1.79 -14.17
CA ASP A 7 -0.13 -1.84 -14.54
C ASP A 7 -0.55 -3.26 -14.91
N SER A 8 0.27 -3.96 -15.69
CA SER A 8 0.01 -5.35 -16.07
C SER A 8 -0.03 -6.30 -14.86
N LEU A 9 0.87 -6.12 -13.92
CA LEU A 9 0.91 -6.92 -12.70
C LEU A 9 -0.33 -6.69 -11.84
N LEU A 10 -0.72 -5.45 -11.65
CA LEU A 10 -1.92 -5.10 -10.90
C LEU A 10 -3.17 -5.63 -11.60
N THR A 11 -3.25 -5.49 -12.92
CA THR A 11 -4.37 -6.00 -13.72
C THR A 11 -4.52 -7.51 -13.54
N ARG A 12 -3.41 -8.26 -13.60
CA ARG A 12 -3.41 -9.71 -13.41
C ARG A 12 -3.95 -10.10 -12.03
N ILE A 13 -3.49 -9.42 -10.98
CA ILE A 13 -3.94 -9.70 -9.62
C ILE A 13 -5.44 -9.40 -9.48
N CYS A 14 -5.89 -8.28 -10.01
CA CYS A 14 -7.31 -7.90 -9.96
C CYS A 14 -8.19 -8.91 -10.70
N GLU A 15 -7.83 -9.26 -11.94
CA GLU A 15 -8.61 -10.20 -12.75
C GLU A 15 -8.74 -11.58 -12.11
N ARG A 16 -7.69 -12.05 -11.45
CA ARG A 16 -7.69 -13.37 -10.79
C ARG A 16 -8.43 -13.38 -9.46
N ASN A 17 -8.83 -12.21 -8.97
CA ASN A 17 -9.50 -12.08 -7.67
C ASN A 17 -10.87 -11.39 -7.77
N ASP A 18 -11.43 -11.30 -8.98
CA ASP A 18 -12.73 -10.66 -9.24
C ASP A 18 -12.79 -9.22 -8.73
N ILE A 19 -11.67 -8.51 -8.84
CA ILE A 19 -11.58 -7.09 -8.49
C ILE A 19 -11.62 -6.29 -9.78
N TYR A 20 -12.49 -5.26 -9.82
CA TYR A 20 -12.60 -4.39 -10.97
C TYR A 20 -11.39 -3.47 -11.06
N ARG A 21 -10.48 -3.79 -11.99
CA ARG A 21 -9.18 -3.10 -12.12
C ARG A 21 -9.32 -1.60 -12.32
N GLU A 22 -10.32 -1.19 -13.08
CA GLU A 22 -10.48 0.23 -13.48
C GLU A 22 -10.86 1.15 -12.34
N LYS A 23 -11.38 0.62 -11.21
CA LYS A 23 -11.64 1.45 -10.03
C LYS A 23 -10.36 1.88 -9.33
N ILE A 24 -9.25 1.19 -9.57
CA ILE A 24 -7.98 1.45 -8.89
C ILE A 24 -7.15 2.44 -9.71
N LYS A 25 -6.82 3.56 -9.10
CA LYS A 25 -6.06 4.65 -9.71
C LYS A 25 -4.60 4.49 -9.30
N LEU A 26 -3.81 3.90 -10.18
CA LEU A 26 -2.38 3.64 -9.94
C LEU A 26 -1.56 4.86 -10.30
N HIS A 27 -0.70 5.29 -9.38
CA HIS A 27 0.23 6.39 -9.56
C HIS A 27 1.66 5.91 -9.32
N LEU A 28 2.49 6.07 -10.33
CA LEU A 28 3.92 5.82 -10.20
C LEU A 28 4.62 7.16 -10.01
N VAL A 29 5.32 7.32 -8.90
CA VAL A 29 6.01 8.57 -8.56
C VAL A 29 7.52 8.32 -8.56
N ASP A 30 8.26 9.15 -9.28
CA ASP A 30 9.72 9.08 -9.34
C ASP A 30 10.30 9.67 -8.06
N LYS A 31 10.58 8.80 -7.10
CA LYS A 31 11.14 9.16 -5.81
C LYS A 31 11.97 8.00 -5.27
N ASP A 32 13.16 8.30 -4.75
CA ASP A 32 14.12 7.29 -4.26
C ASP A 32 13.69 6.57 -2.99
N GLU A 33 12.65 7.03 -2.34
CA GLU A 33 12.14 6.44 -1.11
C GLU A 33 11.53 5.04 -1.35
N VAL A 34 11.84 4.09 -0.48
CA VAL A 34 11.28 2.73 -0.55
C VAL A 34 9.90 2.74 0.07
N ASN A 35 8.90 3.07 -0.73
CA ASN A 35 7.54 3.22 -0.21
C ASN A 35 6.48 2.95 -1.28
N ALA A 36 5.30 2.52 -0.81
CA ALA A 36 4.06 2.43 -1.55
C ALA A 36 2.94 2.61 -0.53
N PHE A 37 1.83 3.21 -0.93
CA PHE A 37 0.72 3.41 -0.01
C PHE A 37 -0.60 3.53 -0.73
N ALA A 38 -1.67 3.23 -0.01
CA ALA A 38 -3.04 3.37 -0.48
C ALA A 38 -3.65 4.65 0.10
N LEU A 39 -4.43 5.36 -0.71
CA LEU A 39 -5.14 6.59 -0.33
C LEU A 39 -6.64 6.39 -0.54
N PRO A 40 -7.49 7.24 0.06
CA PRO A 40 -8.94 7.17 -0.16
C PRO A 40 -9.33 7.25 -1.63
N ASP A 41 -10.49 6.71 -1.97
CA ASP A 41 -11.03 6.67 -3.34
C ASP A 41 -10.17 5.81 -4.29
N TYR A 42 -9.64 4.70 -3.76
CA TYR A 42 -8.92 3.68 -4.53
C TYR A 42 -7.67 4.20 -5.25
N HIS A 43 -6.97 5.14 -4.66
CA HIS A 43 -5.66 5.55 -5.16
C HIS A 43 -4.57 4.65 -4.57
N MET A 44 -3.68 4.19 -5.42
CA MET A 44 -2.49 3.42 -5.02
C MET A 44 -1.26 4.13 -5.57
N VAL A 45 -0.33 4.47 -4.70
CA VAL A 45 0.91 5.17 -5.06
C VAL A 45 2.08 4.23 -4.85
N VAL A 46 2.95 4.14 -5.86
CA VAL A 46 4.18 3.33 -5.78
C VAL A 46 5.36 4.22 -6.17
N TYR A 47 6.37 4.27 -5.32
CA TYR A 47 7.58 5.02 -5.60
C TYR A 47 8.60 4.18 -6.36
N THR A 48 9.34 4.80 -7.27
CA THR A 48 10.39 4.11 -8.04
C THR A 48 11.46 3.50 -7.14
N GLY A 49 11.75 4.11 -5.98
CA GLY A 49 12.70 3.56 -5.02
C GLY A 49 12.31 2.17 -4.51
N LEU A 50 11.02 1.93 -4.31
CA LEU A 50 10.53 0.60 -3.92
C LEU A 50 10.75 -0.41 -5.05
N ILE A 51 10.44 -0.02 -6.28
CA ILE A 51 10.57 -0.89 -7.46
C ILE A 51 12.04 -1.30 -7.63
N GLU A 52 12.94 -0.36 -7.50
CA GLU A 52 14.39 -0.61 -7.62
C GLU A 52 14.91 -1.52 -6.51
N ASP A 53 14.31 -1.48 -5.34
CA ASP A 53 14.71 -2.30 -4.19
C ASP A 53 14.21 -3.74 -4.29
N CYS A 54 13.16 -4.01 -5.05
CA CYS A 54 12.65 -5.36 -5.26
C CYS A 54 13.62 -6.18 -6.11
N GLU A 55 13.90 -7.40 -5.67
CA GLU A 55 14.81 -8.31 -6.37
C GLU A 55 14.14 -9.02 -7.56
N ASN A 56 12.81 -9.10 -7.55
CA ASN A 56 12.04 -9.75 -8.62
C ASN A 56 10.60 -9.24 -8.65
N GLU A 57 9.87 -9.62 -9.69
CA GLU A 57 8.47 -9.23 -9.85
C GLU A 57 7.56 -9.77 -8.75
N ALA A 58 7.84 -10.96 -8.23
CA ALA A 58 7.01 -11.57 -7.19
C ALA A 58 7.02 -10.75 -5.89
N GLU A 59 8.18 -10.15 -5.56
CA GLU A 59 8.27 -9.24 -4.41
C GLU A 59 7.40 -8.00 -4.61
N LEU A 60 7.49 -7.40 -5.78
CA LEU A 60 6.67 -6.23 -6.14
C LEU A 60 5.18 -6.57 -6.11
N CYS A 61 4.80 -7.72 -6.65
CA CYS A 61 3.42 -8.20 -6.61
C CYS A 61 2.93 -8.38 -5.17
N GLY A 62 3.80 -8.85 -4.28
CA GLY A 62 3.48 -9.00 -2.86
C GLY A 62 3.09 -7.68 -2.22
N ILE A 63 3.85 -6.63 -2.48
CA ILE A 63 3.57 -5.30 -1.96
C ILE A 63 2.26 -4.75 -2.57
N ILE A 64 2.10 -4.89 -3.88
CA ILE A 64 0.87 -4.47 -4.58
C ILE A 64 -0.35 -5.19 -4.01
N ALA A 65 -0.27 -6.50 -3.80
CA ALA A 65 -1.37 -7.29 -3.24
C ALA A 65 -1.70 -6.86 -1.80
N HIS A 66 -0.69 -6.55 -1.00
CA HIS A 66 -0.87 -6.06 0.37
C HIS A 66 -1.60 -4.71 0.38
N GLU A 67 -1.17 -3.75 -0.46
CA GLU A 67 -1.83 -2.46 -0.57
C GLU A 67 -3.25 -2.59 -1.14
N LEU A 68 -3.44 -3.49 -2.10
CA LEU A 68 -4.76 -3.79 -2.66
C LEU A 68 -5.69 -4.34 -1.58
N ALA A 69 -5.18 -5.18 -0.69
CA ALA A 69 -5.97 -5.69 0.43
C ALA A 69 -6.42 -4.56 1.37
N HIS A 70 -5.55 -3.60 1.66
CA HIS A 70 -5.93 -2.42 2.44
C HIS A 70 -7.07 -1.65 1.76
N LEU A 71 -7.01 -1.48 0.43
CA LEU A 71 -8.06 -0.80 -0.34
C LEU A 71 -9.38 -1.58 -0.28
N GLU A 72 -9.35 -2.87 -0.57
CA GLU A 72 -10.54 -3.70 -0.66
C GLU A 72 -11.22 -3.93 0.70
N LYS A 73 -10.44 -3.94 1.78
CA LYS A 73 -10.97 -4.15 3.14
C LYS A 73 -11.37 -2.84 3.85
N GLY A 74 -11.21 -1.70 3.19
CA GLY A 74 -11.58 -0.41 3.78
C GLY A 74 -10.68 0.05 4.92
N HIS A 75 -9.46 -0.44 4.99
CA HIS A 75 -8.53 -0.14 6.08
C HIS A 75 -8.09 1.32 6.09
N ILE A 76 -8.05 1.98 4.92
CA ILE A 76 -7.64 3.38 4.80
C ILE A 76 -8.61 4.28 5.58
N MET A 77 -9.92 4.07 5.39
CA MET A 77 -10.93 4.84 6.11
C MET A 77 -10.91 4.55 7.61
N GLN A 78 -10.70 3.29 8.01
CA GLN A 78 -10.58 2.92 9.42
C GLN A 78 -9.39 3.62 10.08
N LYS A 79 -8.26 3.66 9.40
CA LYS A 79 -7.06 4.36 9.87
C LYS A 79 -7.31 5.86 10.00
N LEU A 80 -7.94 6.48 9.02
CA LEU A 80 -8.25 7.91 9.04
C LEU A 80 -9.21 8.27 10.20
N VAL A 81 -10.27 7.48 10.39
CA VAL A 81 -11.20 7.71 11.51
C VAL A 81 -10.46 7.68 12.84
N LYS A 82 -9.56 6.71 13.00
CA LYS A 82 -8.78 6.56 14.24
C LYS A 82 -7.83 7.73 14.47
N GLU A 83 -7.12 8.16 13.42
CA GLU A 83 -6.04 9.16 13.56
C GLU A 83 -6.52 10.61 13.54
N VAL A 84 -7.52 10.94 12.72
CA VAL A 84 -7.99 12.32 12.56
C VAL A 84 -9.41 12.56 13.07
N GLY A 85 -10.18 11.50 13.30
CA GLY A 85 -11.55 11.58 13.82
C GLY A 85 -12.61 11.73 12.74
N LEU A 86 -13.83 11.30 13.09
CA LEU A 86 -14.96 11.26 12.17
C LEU A 86 -15.41 12.65 11.72
N ALA A 87 -15.37 13.64 12.62
CA ALA A 87 -15.78 15.00 12.29
C ALA A 87 -14.93 15.61 11.17
N VAL A 88 -13.61 15.36 11.19
CA VAL A 88 -12.69 15.82 10.15
C VAL A 88 -13.01 15.14 8.82
N LEU A 89 -13.30 13.84 8.84
CA LEU A 89 -13.66 13.09 7.64
C LEU A 89 -14.95 13.61 7.03
N ILE A 90 -15.97 13.90 7.83
CA ILE A 90 -17.23 14.46 7.35
C ILE A 90 -16.98 15.81 6.67
N SER A 91 -16.13 16.65 7.24
CA SER A 91 -15.79 17.95 6.63
C SER A 91 -15.08 17.78 5.29
N MET A 92 -14.26 16.75 5.14
CA MET A 92 -13.56 16.46 3.87
C MET A 92 -14.51 15.98 2.77
N THR A 93 -15.55 15.21 3.13
CA THR A 93 -16.47 14.63 2.16
C THR A 93 -17.63 15.56 1.79
N SER A 94 -17.86 16.63 2.54
CA SER A 94 -18.98 17.55 2.33
C SER A 94 -18.73 18.60 1.23
N GLY A 95 -17.65 18.50 0.48
CA GLY A 95 -17.34 19.39 -0.64
C GLY A 95 -16.70 20.71 -0.25
N ASN A 96 -16.57 20.98 1.05
CA ASN A 96 -15.87 22.17 1.57
C ASN A 96 -14.42 21.82 1.98
N GLY A 97 -13.80 20.90 1.21
CA GLY A 97 -12.47 20.39 1.52
C GLY A 97 -11.42 21.49 1.60
N ASN A 98 -11.01 21.84 2.81
CA ASN A 98 -9.86 22.71 3.03
C ASN A 98 -8.62 21.94 2.55
N PRO A 99 -7.81 22.50 1.61
CA PRO A 99 -6.58 21.84 1.15
C PRO A 99 -5.63 21.44 2.28
N GLU A 100 -5.61 22.19 3.38
CA GLU A 100 -4.77 21.86 4.53
C GLU A 100 -5.22 20.57 5.24
N ILE A 101 -6.53 20.34 5.33
CA ILE A 101 -7.08 19.13 5.92
C ILE A 101 -6.72 17.92 5.04
N ILE A 102 -6.82 18.06 3.73
CA ILE A 102 -6.45 16.99 2.78
C ILE A 102 -4.97 16.65 2.91
N LYS A 103 -4.10 17.66 2.97
CA LYS A 103 -2.67 17.47 3.17
C LYS A 103 -2.36 16.75 4.48
N GLN A 104 -3.05 17.11 5.55
CA GLN A 104 -2.88 16.47 6.85
C GLN A 104 -3.31 14.98 6.80
N ALA A 105 -4.42 14.68 6.13
CA ALA A 105 -4.88 13.31 5.97
C ALA A 105 -3.87 12.47 5.18
N VAL A 106 -3.32 12.99 4.09
CA VAL A 106 -2.29 12.31 3.32
C VAL A 106 -1.04 12.07 4.18
N LYS A 107 -0.63 13.07 4.94
CA LYS A 107 0.52 12.95 5.84
C LYS A 107 0.31 11.84 6.87
N VAL A 108 -0.87 11.77 7.47
CA VAL A 108 -1.22 10.72 8.43
C VAL A 108 -1.15 9.34 7.78
N LEU A 109 -1.73 9.18 6.60
CA LEU A 109 -1.75 7.90 5.90
C LEU A 109 -0.35 7.43 5.49
N THR A 110 0.56 8.36 5.19
CA THR A 110 1.91 8.02 4.74
C THR A 110 2.92 7.91 5.88
N SER A 111 2.61 8.40 7.08
CA SER A 111 3.56 8.46 8.19
C SER A 111 3.16 7.63 9.40
N SER A 112 1.88 7.30 9.59
CA SER A 112 1.43 6.52 10.74
C SER A 112 1.28 5.05 10.41
N ALA A 113 1.48 4.19 11.41
CA ALA A 113 1.38 2.74 11.24
C ALA A 113 -0.08 2.29 11.25
N TYR A 114 -0.39 1.24 10.50
CA TYR A 114 -1.65 0.52 10.61
C TYR A 114 -1.68 -0.31 11.90
N ASP A 115 -2.87 -0.53 12.44
CA ASP A 115 -3.04 -1.46 13.55
C ASP A 115 -2.62 -2.87 13.15
N ARG A 116 -2.05 -3.61 14.08
CA ARG A 116 -1.62 -4.99 13.85
C ARG A 116 -2.72 -5.87 13.27
N LYS A 117 -3.94 -5.71 13.77
CA LYS A 117 -5.07 -6.48 13.27
C LYS A 117 -5.32 -6.23 11.79
N LEU A 118 -5.26 -4.96 11.36
CA LEU A 118 -5.43 -4.59 9.95
C LEU A 118 -4.26 -5.09 9.10
N GLU A 119 -3.05 -5.04 9.63
CA GLU A 119 -1.88 -5.58 8.94
C GLU A 119 -1.98 -7.09 8.75
N THR A 120 -2.39 -7.82 9.79
CA THR A 120 -2.59 -9.27 9.69
C THR A 120 -3.64 -9.61 8.63
N GLU A 121 -4.76 -8.88 8.62
CA GLU A 121 -5.81 -9.08 7.61
C GLU A 121 -5.29 -8.79 6.21
N ALA A 122 -4.52 -7.70 6.04
CA ALA A 122 -3.94 -7.34 4.75
C ALA A 122 -2.91 -8.39 4.28
N ASP A 123 -2.10 -8.92 5.20
CA ASP A 123 -1.13 -9.98 4.87
C ASP A 123 -1.83 -11.25 4.39
N LEU A 124 -2.86 -11.69 5.11
CA LEU A 124 -3.60 -12.91 4.75
C LEU A 124 -4.39 -12.73 3.44
N THR A 125 -5.06 -11.61 3.31
CA THR A 125 -5.83 -11.30 2.10
C THR A 125 -4.90 -11.12 0.90
N GLY A 126 -3.79 -10.42 1.09
CA GLY A 126 -2.79 -10.24 0.05
C GLY A 126 -2.17 -11.56 -0.40
N ALA A 127 -1.88 -12.46 0.53
CA ALA A 127 -1.38 -13.81 0.21
C ALA A 127 -2.40 -14.59 -0.62
N GLU A 128 -3.68 -14.51 -0.28
CA GLU A 128 -4.76 -15.13 -1.05
C GLU A 128 -4.81 -14.56 -2.47
N TYR A 129 -4.69 -13.24 -2.61
CA TYR A 129 -4.66 -12.59 -3.93
C TYR A 129 -3.50 -13.11 -4.78
N LEU A 130 -2.33 -13.28 -4.18
CA LEU A 130 -1.15 -13.79 -4.88
C LEU A 130 -1.34 -15.23 -5.33
N ILE A 131 -1.84 -16.10 -4.45
CA ILE A 131 -2.08 -17.51 -4.75
C ILE A 131 -3.05 -17.62 -5.92
N ASN A 132 -4.15 -16.87 -5.89
CA ASN A 132 -5.14 -16.88 -6.98
C ASN A 132 -4.56 -16.38 -8.30
N ALA A 133 -3.57 -15.52 -8.26
CA ALA A 133 -2.89 -15.00 -9.44
C ALA A 133 -1.71 -15.88 -9.89
N GLY A 134 -1.44 -16.98 -9.18
CA GLY A 134 -0.33 -17.89 -9.50
C GLY A 134 1.04 -17.31 -9.15
N ILE A 135 1.11 -16.44 -8.15
CA ILE A 135 2.34 -15.78 -7.70
C ILE A 135 2.70 -16.33 -6.32
N ASP A 136 3.99 -16.64 -6.13
CA ASP A 136 4.47 -17.21 -4.87
C ASP A 136 4.42 -16.17 -3.74
N PRO A 137 3.61 -16.38 -2.69
CA PRO A 137 3.52 -15.43 -1.59
C PRO A 137 4.78 -15.40 -0.71
N GLU A 138 5.65 -16.41 -0.79
CA GLU A 138 6.91 -16.42 -0.02
C GLU A 138 7.86 -15.30 -0.46
N ALA A 139 7.75 -14.82 -1.69
CA ALA A 139 8.55 -13.70 -2.16
C ALA A 139 8.28 -12.43 -1.35
N PHE A 140 7.02 -12.19 -0.98
CA PHE A 140 6.67 -11.06 -0.12
C PHE A 140 7.27 -11.21 1.28
N ALA A 141 7.21 -12.41 1.85
CA ALA A 141 7.84 -12.69 3.14
C ALA A 141 9.35 -12.47 3.09
N ALA A 142 9.99 -12.88 2.00
CA ALA A 142 11.43 -12.65 1.80
C ALA A 142 11.76 -11.16 1.72
N PHE A 143 10.93 -10.38 1.02
CA PHE A 143 11.06 -8.92 0.97
C PHE A 143 10.97 -8.31 2.37
N MET A 144 9.95 -8.69 3.13
CA MET A 144 9.74 -8.20 4.50
C MET A 144 10.90 -8.52 5.42
N PHE A 145 11.41 -9.74 5.33
CA PHE A 145 12.57 -10.15 6.11
C PHE A 145 13.80 -9.31 5.77
N ARG A 146 14.08 -9.12 4.47
CA ARG A 146 15.21 -8.30 4.03
C ARG A 146 15.09 -6.86 4.52
N MET A 147 13.88 -6.28 4.44
CA MET A 147 13.62 -4.92 4.93
C MET A 147 13.85 -4.82 6.44
N SER A 148 13.38 -5.79 7.21
CA SER A 148 13.56 -5.79 8.66
C SER A 148 15.04 -5.86 9.06
N GLU A 149 15.86 -6.58 8.31
CA GLU A 149 17.30 -6.64 8.54
C GLU A 149 18.00 -5.32 8.21
N GLN A 150 17.57 -4.64 7.14
CA GLN A 150 18.13 -3.35 6.73
C GLN A 150 17.73 -2.22 7.70
N GLU A 151 16.55 -2.29 8.29
CA GLU A 151 16.05 -1.29 9.24
C GLU A 151 16.95 -1.15 10.47
N LYS A 152 17.65 -2.19 10.84
CA LYS A 152 18.59 -2.16 11.97
C LYS A 152 19.76 -1.20 11.77
N GLY A 153 20.01 -0.77 10.54
CA GLY A 153 21.13 0.11 10.18
C GLY A 153 20.78 1.51 9.70
N LEU A 154 19.58 1.72 9.13
CA LEU A 154 19.22 2.97 8.45
C LEU A 154 17.72 3.27 8.56
N PRO A 155 17.23 3.68 9.76
CA PRO A 155 15.79 3.82 10.00
C PRO A 155 15.08 4.85 9.12
N ASP A 156 15.79 5.83 8.57
CA ASP A 156 15.17 6.93 7.81
C ASP A 156 14.86 6.60 6.35
N GLN A 157 15.26 5.43 5.87
CA GLN A 157 15.12 5.07 4.45
C GLN A 157 14.06 4.00 4.15
N LEU A 158 13.42 3.43 5.18
CA LEU A 158 12.51 2.29 5.02
C LEU A 158 11.10 2.62 5.47
N TYR A 159 10.51 3.62 4.84
CA TYR A 159 9.18 4.15 5.20
C TYR A 159 8.07 3.11 5.10
N TRP A 160 8.14 2.20 4.12
CA TRP A 160 7.08 1.21 3.96
C TRP A 160 6.97 0.30 5.18
N VAL A 161 8.09 -0.19 5.67
CA VAL A 161 8.12 -1.07 6.86
C VAL A 161 7.59 -0.35 8.09
N SER A 162 7.88 0.95 8.25
CA SER A 162 7.45 1.72 9.42
C SER A 162 5.93 1.91 9.47
N THR A 163 5.26 1.96 8.32
CA THR A 163 3.79 2.08 8.26
C THR A 163 3.09 0.73 8.29
N HIS A 164 3.82 -0.38 8.12
CA HIS A 164 3.30 -1.75 8.06
C HIS A 164 4.04 -2.68 9.04
N PRO A 165 3.97 -2.40 10.37
CA PRO A 165 4.72 -3.17 11.35
C PRO A 165 4.16 -4.57 11.56
N GLY A 166 5.05 -5.54 11.69
CA GLY A 166 4.68 -6.90 12.04
C GLY A 166 4.10 -7.74 10.92
N SER A 167 4.32 -7.32 9.68
CA SER A 167 3.95 -8.12 8.51
C SER A 167 4.89 -9.30 8.29
#